data_993b8815727b1645063bbbb0720a35ea
#
_entry.id   993b8815727b1645063bbbb0720a35ea
#
_cell.length_a   1.000
_cell.length_b   1.000
_cell.length_c   1.000
_cell.angle_alpha   90.00
_cell.angle_beta   90.00
_cell.angle_gamma   90.00
#
_symmetry.space_group_name_H-M   'P 1'
#
loop_
_entity.id
_entity.type
_entity.pdbx_description
1 polymer ?
#
loop_
_entity_poly.entity_id
_entity_poly.type
_entity_poly.pdbx_seq_one_letter_code
_entity_poly.pdbx_strand_id
1 'polypeptide(L)'
;MKDILTTIVEKRKEDMDRLGVTFGFKIPESRQRPVHPFLTQKGVILEVKRASPSKGDIAPDLDAAETARSYASAGAAAISCLTETNYFKGALEDLMNVCKAAPDTAVLRKDFLINEEEVEVAYRAGADAVLLIARILESDMMIKMAKAAAAHKMTSLVEVRSDEDISKLRELAALVDHEFIVCGVNSRDLATFKIDLLKPCSLLAKIRGVLGNDARVIFESGIRTPEAAKFAGSLGFTGMLLGEAAAKNPELRSELVKSFVEAKTNKNADFWNRYSEPACHAELARHAETARHAELVSASHTNGNPKQIRSNIKVKICGLTRAEDLLYADSLGADFVGFIFAAGFARNVCGERFKKILPSLKKVKAKKIAVITDPNSVEAEAAASYVENGTLDCLQLHGISYEKVPQRFLNLPHYFAITDKSGNLKEAAENLFLMGEPRFLQDSKSQSYDTNHKLWLAGGVTSENAAELIERFQPELIDLSSGIEDSDKPGIKNHEKMTVILNLFQDL
;
A
#
# COMPACT_ATOMS: atom_id res chain seq x y z
N MET A 1 4.29 -4.31 -25.10
CA MET A 1 3.44 -3.09 -25.06
C MET A 1 4.27 -1.98 -24.44
N LYS A 2 4.37 -0.79 -25.05
CA LYS A 2 5.07 0.35 -24.41
C LYS A 2 4.36 0.69 -23.09
N ASP A 3 5.12 1.04 -22.06
CA ASP A 3 4.59 1.55 -20.81
C ASP A 3 3.84 2.88 -21.09
N ILE A 4 2.67 3.07 -20.45
CA ILE A 4 1.85 4.27 -20.61
C ILE A 4 2.62 5.56 -20.32
N LEU A 5 3.53 5.54 -19.31
CA LEU A 5 4.38 6.68 -18.99
C LEU A 5 5.28 7.06 -20.17
N THR A 6 5.93 6.09 -20.80
CA THR A 6 6.77 6.30 -21.98
C THR A 6 5.97 6.93 -23.11
N THR A 7 4.75 6.43 -23.35
CA THR A 7 3.85 6.97 -24.38
C THR A 7 3.47 8.43 -24.11
N ILE A 8 3.14 8.76 -22.85
CA ILE A 8 2.79 10.13 -22.45
C ILE A 8 3.99 11.08 -22.62
N VAL A 9 5.18 10.64 -22.20
CA VAL A 9 6.41 11.45 -22.29
C VAL A 9 6.81 11.69 -23.75
N GLU A 10 6.71 10.68 -24.63
CA GLU A 10 6.97 10.82 -26.06
C GLU A 10 6.01 11.85 -26.68
N LYS A 11 4.71 11.70 -26.39
CA LYS A 11 3.69 12.65 -26.89
C LYS A 11 3.92 14.06 -26.37
N ARG A 12 4.31 14.19 -25.10
CA ARG A 12 4.63 15.49 -24.52
C ARG A 12 5.80 16.17 -25.21
N LYS A 13 6.88 15.43 -25.55
CA LYS A 13 8.01 15.96 -26.31
C LYS A 13 7.58 16.49 -27.68
N GLU A 14 6.80 15.72 -28.43
CA GLU A 14 6.26 16.13 -29.72
C GLU A 14 5.43 17.42 -29.61
N ASP A 15 4.56 17.50 -28.60
CA ASP A 15 3.71 18.69 -28.40
C ASP A 15 4.54 19.89 -27.96
N MET A 16 5.58 19.71 -27.15
CA MET A 16 6.48 20.77 -26.71
C MET A 16 7.33 21.31 -27.87
N ASP A 17 7.83 20.44 -28.76
CA ASP A 17 8.56 20.83 -29.96
C ASP A 17 7.66 21.64 -30.92
N ARG A 18 6.38 21.32 -31.01
CA ARG A 18 5.39 21.97 -31.89
C ARG A 18 4.80 23.25 -31.31
N LEU A 19 4.51 23.28 -30.01
CA LEU A 19 3.72 24.32 -29.34
C LEU A 19 4.54 25.18 -28.37
N GLY A 20 5.79 24.80 -28.11
CA GLY A 20 6.65 25.38 -27.08
C GLY A 20 6.26 24.95 -25.67
N VAL A 21 7.01 25.40 -24.66
CA VAL A 21 6.89 25.01 -23.24
C VAL A 21 5.57 25.42 -22.58
N THR A 22 4.82 26.34 -23.19
CA THR A 22 3.50 26.76 -22.72
C THR A 22 2.36 25.98 -23.39
N PHE A 23 2.66 25.03 -24.28
CA PHE A 23 1.66 24.27 -25.06
C PHE A 23 0.62 25.15 -25.78
N GLY A 24 1.08 26.33 -26.24
CA GLY A 24 0.24 27.32 -26.93
C GLY A 24 -0.65 28.18 -26.02
N PHE A 25 -0.64 27.95 -24.71
CA PHE A 25 -1.42 28.76 -23.77
C PHE A 25 -0.74 30.11 -23.48
N LYS A 26 -1.55 31.16 -23.34
CA LYS A 26 -1.06 32.44 -22.83
C LYS A 26 -0.92 32.40 -21.33
N ILE A 27 0.29 32.60 -20.83
CA ILE A 27 0.57 32.73 -19.40
C ILE A 27 1.04 34.16 -19.08
N PRO A 28 0.81 34.69 -17.86
CA PRO A 28 1.29 36.01 -17.46
C PRO A 28 2.82 36.13 -17.60
N GLU A 29 3.33 37.32 -17.87
CA GLU A 29 4.79 37.59 -17.90
C GLU A 29 5.42 37.45 -16.53
N SER A 30 4.64 37.72 -15.47
CA SER A 30 5.05 37.58 -14.08
C SER A 30 3.94 36.96 -13.24
N ARG A 31 4.32 36.30 -12.14
CA ARG A 31 3.39 35.72 -11.18
C ARG A 31 2.47 36.79 -10.57
N GLN A 32 1.16 36.47 -10.45
CA GLN A 32 0.11 37.39 -10.01
C GLN A 32 -0.39 37.13 -8.57
N ARG A 33 0.20 36.18 -7.85
CA ARG A 33 -0.18 35.82 -6.46
C ARG A 33 1.06 35.46 -5.63
N PRO A 34 1.04 35.56 -4.28
CA PRO A 34 2.13 35.06 -3.45
C PRO A 34 2.31 33.56 -3.61
N VAL A 35 3.51 33.05 -3.30
CA VAL A 35 3.73 31.60 -3.18
C VAL A 35 3.23 31.15 -1.81
N HIS A 36 2.38 30.12 -1.78
CA HIS A 36 1.87 29.54 -0.56
C HIS A 36 2.68 28.29 -0.19
N PRO A 37 3.00 28.09 1.10
CA PRO A 37 3.66 26.88 1.57
C PRO A 37 2.82 25.65 1.24
N PHE A 38 3.42 24.64 0.62
CA PHE A 38 2.71 23.44 0.19
C PHE A 38 2.81 22.33 1.24
N LEU A 39 1.67 21.90 1.79
CA LEU A 39 1.52 20.77 2.71
C LEU A 39 2.47 20.86 3.94
N THR A 40 2.39 21.91 4.71
CA THR A 40 3.21 22.11 5.92
C THR A 40 2.74 21.35 7.13
N GLN A 41 1.52 20.84 7.10
CA GLN A 41 0.90 20.03 8.15
C GLN A 41 0.10 18.89 7.53
N LYS A 42 -0.36 17.95 8.36
CA LYS A 42 -1.19 16.83 7.89
C LYS A 42 -2.45 17.34 7.19
N GLY A 43 -2.66 16.90 5.94
CA GLY A 43 -3.75 17.43 5.11
C GLY A 43 -4.05 16.62 3.87
N VAL A 44 -5.13 16.97 3.20
CA VAL A 44 -5.58 16.31 1.97
C VAL A 44 -5.46 17.26 0.79
N ILE A 45 -4.92 16.75 -0.31
CA ILE A 45 -4.82 17.41 -1.60
C ILE A 45 -5.96 16.89 -2.46
N LEU A 46 -6.87 17.77 -2.88
CA LEU A 46 -7.96 17.43 -3.78
C LEU A 46 -7.59 17.76 -5.22
N GLU A 47 -7.81 16.81 -6.13
CA GLU A 47 -7.30 16.90 -7.51
C GLU A 47 -8.40 17.26 -8.51
N VAL A 48 -8.21 18.36 -9.24
CA VAL A 48 -9.00 18.76 -10.39
C VAL A 48 -8.59 17.90 -11.58
N LYS A 49 -9.49 16.99 -12.00
CA LYS A 49 -9.22 15.99 -13.04
C LYS A 49 -10.45 15.61 -13.82
N ARG A 50 -10.40 15.74 -15.16
CA ARG A 50 -11.49 15.35 -16.06
C ARG A 50 -11.42 13.91 -16.54
N ALA A 51 -10.22 13.39 -16.74
CA ALA A 51 -10.02 12.05 -17.29
C ALA A 51 -8.75 11.38 -16.74
N SER A 52 -8.57 10.10 -17.03
CA SER A 52 -7.31 9.37 -16.79
C SER A 52 -7.14 8.21 -17.77
N PRO A 53 -5.91 7.76 -18.07
CA PRO A 53 -5.67 6.63 -18.96
C PRO A 53 -6.35 5.33 -18.54
N SER A 54 -6.54 5.11 -17.23
CA SER A 54 -7.11 3.88 -16.68
C SER A 54 -8.64 3.85 -16.61
N LYS A 55 -9.31 5.02 -16.66
CA LYS A 55 -10.75 5.15 -16.45
C LYS A 55 -11.48 5.87 -17.60
N GLY A 56 -10.72 6.47 -18.54
CA GLY A 56 -11.31 7.39 -19.49
C GLY A 56 -11.85 8.65 -18.81
N ASP A 57 -13.01 9.11 -19.22
CA ASP A 57 -13.67 10.28 -18.67
C ASP A 57 -14.17 10.02 -17.23
N ILE A 58 -13.84 10.94 -16.32
CA ILE A 58 -14.21 10.91 -14.91
C ILE A 58 -15.26 12.00 -14.63
N ALA A 59 -14.97 13.23 -15.03
CA ALA A 59 -15.83 14.40 -14.90
C ALA A 59 -15.56 15.36 -16.09
N PRO A 60 -16.00 15.01 -17.31
CA PRO A 60 -15.62 15.73 -18.53
C PRO A 60 -16.07 17.19 -18.52
N ASP A 61 -17.20 17.49 -17.91
CA ASP A 61 -17.81 18.84 -17.86
C ASP A 61 -17.35 19.65 -16.62
N LEU A 62 -16.31 19.19 -15.90
CA LEU A 62 -15.81 19.83 -14.70
C LEU A 62 -15.32 21.27 -15.01
N ASP A 63 -15.90 22.26 -14.31
CA ASP A 63 -15.37 23.62 -14.23
C ASP A 63 -14.27 23.69 -13.18
N ALA A 64 -13.05 24.05 -13.59
CA ALA A 64 -11.88 24.05 -12.73
C ALA A 64 -11.97 25.09 -11.59
N ALA A 65 -12.57 26.27 -11.88
CA ALA A 65 -12.70 27.34 -10.90
C ALA A 65 -13.77 27.02 -9.84
N GLU A 66 -14.93 26.51 -10.26
CA GLU A 66 -15.99 26.07 -9.35
C GLU A 66 -15.52 24.92 -8.46
N THR A 67 -14.84 23.94 -9.06
CA THR A 67 -14.27 22.80 -8.34
C THR A 67 -13.24 23.27 -7.32
N ALA A 68 -12.36 24.21 -7.65
CA ALA A 68 -11.37 24.77 -6.73
C ALA A 68 -12.02 25.43 -5.52
N ARG A 69 -13.06 26.26 -5.73
CA ARG A 69 -13.83 26.85 -4.61
C ARG A 69 -14.44 25.78 -3.71
N SER A 70 -15.05 24.77 -4.30
CA SER A 70 -15.64 23.65 -3.55
C SER A 70 -14.59 22.86 -2.76
N TYR A 71 -13.40 22.63 -3.33
CA TYR A 71 -12.31 21.94 -2.65
C TYR A 71 -11.76 22.75 -1.48
N ALA A 72 -11.54 24.05 -1.66
CA ALA A 72 -11.12 24.93 -0.58
C ALA A 72 -12.17 24.94 0.56
N SER A 73 -13.48 25.02 0.22
CA SER A 73 -14.57 24.95 1.21
C SER A 73 -14.67 23.62 1.92
N ALA A 74 -14.25 22.50 1.29
CA ALA A 74 -14.20 21.18 1.90
C ALA A 74 -12.99 20.99 2.85
N GLY A 75 -12.12 21.99 2.98
CA GLY A 75 -10.94 21.94 3.86
C GLY A 75 -9.70 21.32 3.22
N ALA A 76 -9.59 21.34 1.88
CA ALA A 76 -8.37 20.91 1.20
C ALA A 76 -7.15 21.72 1.69
N ALA A 77 -6.08 21.03 2.07
CA ALA A 77 -4.80 21.65 2.44
C ALA A 77 -4.05 22.21 1.20
N ALA A 78 -4.31 21.61 0.03
CA ALA A 78 -3.84 22.08 -1.26
C ALA A 78 -4.74 21.54 -2.37
N ILE A 79 -4.68 22.14 -3.55
CA ILE A 79 -5.38 21.69 -4.75
C ILE A 79 -4.36 21.22 -5.77
N SER A 80 -4.52 20.02 -6.29
CA SER A 80 -3.77 19.50 -7.44
C SER A 80 -4.53 19.80 -8.71
N CYS A 81 -3.88 20.38 -9.71
CA CYS A 81 -4.50 20.66 -11.00
C CYS A 81 -3.77 19.92 -12.12
N LEU A 82 -4.46 18.98 -12.78
CA LEU A 82 -3.94 18.31 -13.97
C LEU A 82 -3.86 19.31 -15.11
N THR A 83 -2.66 19.41 -15.73
CA THR A 83 -2.44 20.27 -16.92
C THR A 83 -2.06 19.49 -18.17
N GLU A 84 -1.98 18.16 -18.10
CA GLU A 84 -1.75 17.30 -19.24
C GLU A 84 -3.00 17.22 -20.12
N THR A 85 -2.86 17.53 -21.43
CA THR A 85 -3.99 17.75 -22.33
C THR A 85 -4.52 16.50 -23.01
N ASN A 86 -3.65 15.53 -23.34
CA ASN A 86 -4.02 14.41 -24.22
C ASN A 86 -4.78 13.30 -23.48
N TYR A 87 -4.32 12.92 -22.30
CA TYR A 87 -4.83 11.78 -21.55
C TYR A 87 -5.66 12.16 -20.33
N PHE A 88 -5.39 13.34 -19.75
CA PHE A 88 -6.10 13.82 -18.56
C PHE A 88 -7.07 14.97 -18.86
N LYS A 89 -7.06 15.49 -20.08
CA LYS A 89 -7.93 16.59 -20.55
C LYS A 89 -7.81 17.84 -19.69
N GLY A 90 -6.58 18.12 -19.19
CA GLY A 90 -6.25 19.32 -18.42
C GLY A 90 -5.67 20.42 -19.31
N ALA A 91 -5.43 21.59 -18.72
CA ALA A 91 -4.84 22.73 -19.40
C ALA A 91 -4.10 23.67 -18.43
N LEU A 92 -3.10 24.44 -18.90
CA LEU A 92 -2.51 25.52 -18.12
C LEU A 92 -3.51 26.61 -17.75
N GLU A 93 -4.55 26.79 -18.57
CA GLU A 93 -5.66 27.68 -18.27
C GLU A 93 -6.45 27.23 -17.03
N ASP A 94 -6.66 25.91 -16.87
CA ASP A 94 -7.30 25.36 -15.66
C ASP A 94 -6.47 25.70 -14.41
N LEU A 95 -5.15 25.57 -14.48
CA LEU A 95 -4.25 25.93 -13.38
C LEU A 95 -4.41 27.39 -12.96
N MET A 96 -4.42 28.31 -13.93
CA MET A 96 -4.62 29.74 -13.68
C MET A 96 -6.00 30.03 -13.09
N ASN A 97 -7.04 29.37 -13.59
CA ASN A 97 -8.41 29.49 -13.08
C ASN A 97 -8.54 28.96 -11.65
N VAL A 98 -7.90 27.81 -11.32
CA VAL A 98 -7.83 27.26 -9.96
C VAL A 98 -7.13 28.25 -9.02
N CYS A 99 -5.96 28.79 -9.41
CA CYS A 99 -5.21 29.75 -8.62
C CYS A 99 -6.01 31.04 -8.33
N LYS A 100 -6.79 31.51 -9.31
CA LYS A 100 -7.65 32.68 -9.15
C LYS A 100 -8.87 32.40 -8.26
N ALA A 101 -9.45 31.20 -8.37
CA ALA A 101 -10.67 30.80 -7.65
C ALA A 101 -10.43 30.43 -6.20
N ALA A 102 -9.23 29.96 -5.85
CA ALA A 102 -8.80 29.60 -4.50
C ALA A 102 -7.50 30.33 -4.13
N PRO A 103 -7.54 31.68 -3.94
CA PRO A 103 -6.34 32.52 -3.83
C PRO A 103 -5.49 32.20 -2.62
N ASP A 104 -6.08 31.70 -1.54
CA ASP A 104 -5.40 31.41 -0.26
C ASP A 104 -5.01 29.92 -0.10
N THR A 105 -5.29 29.08 -1.12
CA THR A 105 -4.98 27.65 -1.09
C THR A 105 -3.78 27.36 -1.97
N ALA A 106 -2.80 26.56 -1.47
CA ALA A 106 -1.65 26.14 -2.26
C ALA A 106 -2.08 25.28 -3.46
N VAL A 107 -1.45 25.47 -4.62
CA VAL A 107 -1.82 24.78 -5.87
C VAL A 107 -0.61 24.06 -6.46
N LEU A 108 -0.79 22.77 -6.72
CA LEU A 108 0.18 21.91 -7.40
C LEU A 108 -0.13 21.85 -8.90
N ARG A 109 0.85 22.17 -9.76
CA ARG A 109 0.81 21.78 -11.16
C ARG A 109 1.12 20.30 -11.28
N LYS A 110 0.11 19.49 -11.60
CA LYS A 110 0.24 18.04 -11.79
C LYS A 110 0.34 17.74 -13.29
N ASP A 111 1.53 17.36 -13.73
CA ASP A 111 1.84 17.13 -15.14
C ASP A 111 3.12 16.28 -15.27
N PHE A 112 3.47 15.81 -16.45
CA PHE A 112 4.66 15.03 -16.76
C PHE A 112 5.82 15.94 -17.17
N LEU A 113 6.27 16.81 -16.27
CA LEU A 113 7.32 17.79 -16.55
C LEU A 113 8.65 17.10 -16.87
N ILE A 114 9.31 17.55 -17.93
CA ILE A 114 10.57 16.97 -18.44
C ILE A 114 11.65 18.02 -18.72
N ASN A 115 11.35 19.30 -18.58
CA ASN A 115 12.23 20.41 -18.86
C ASN A 115 12.21 21.45 -17.74
N GLU A 116 13.37 22.04 -17.42
CA GLU A 116 13.51 23.08 -16.40
C GLU A 116 12.65 24.33 -16.67
N GLU A 117 12.50 24.73 -17.94
CA GLU A 117 11.67 25.89 -18.33
C GLU A 117 10.19 25.73 -17.95
N GLU A 118 9.71 24.51 -17.82
CA GLU A 118 8.34 24.23 -17.40
C GLU A 118 8.08 24.62 -15.94
N VAL A 119 9.13 24.70 -15.10
CA VAL A 119 9.04 25.18 -13.72
C VAL A 119 8.76 26.68 -13.69
N GLU A 120 9.42 27.47 -14.55
CA GLU A 120 9.16 28.90 -14.71
C GLU A 120 7.72 29.13 -15.21
N VAL A 121 7.28 28.31 -16.19
CA VAL A 121 5.88 28.35 -16.68
C VAL A 121 4.90 28.09 -15.54
N ALA A 122 5.15 27.07 -14.68
CA ALA A 122 4.31 26.78 -13.53
C ALA A 122 4.27 27.94 -12.53
N TYR A 123 5.43 28.52 -12.21
CA TYR A 123 5.54 29.68 -11.32
C TYR A 123 4.71 30.87 -11.82
N ARG A 124 4.88 31.25 -13.08
CA ARG A 124 4.15 32.37 -13.70
C ARG A 124 2.65 32.09 -13.80
N ALA A 125 2.24 30.85 -14.05
CA ALA A 125 0.85 30.42 -14.04
C ALA A 125 0.21 30.40 -12.64
N GLY A 126 1.02 30.57 -11.57
CA GLY A 126 0.53 30.69 -10.20
C GLY A 126 0.66 29.43 -9.35
N ALA A 127 1.31 28.35 -9.81
CA ALA A 127 1.54 27.13 -9.01
C ALA A 127 2.45 27.40 -7.80
N ASP A 128 2.18 26.71 -6.70
CA ASP A 128 2.99 26.74 -5.46
C ASP A 128 3.87 25.48 -5.33
N ALA A 129 3.55 24.47 -6.13
CA ALA A 129 4.32 23.23 -6.23
C ALA A 129 4.28 22.68 -7.66
N VAL A 130 5.27 21.85 -7.99
CA VAL A 130 5.37 21.12 -9.25
C VAL A 130 5.58 19.62 -8.98
N LEU A 131 5.04 18.76 -9.84
CA LEU A 131 5.29 17.33 -9.80
C LEU A 131 6.58 16.98 -10.54
N LEU A 132 7.47 16.26 -9.88
CA LEU A 132 8.67 15.65 -10.46
C LEU A 132 8.57 14.12 -10.33
N ILE A 133 8.41 13.42 -11.45
CA ILE A 133 8.27 11.96 -11.44
C ILE A 133 9.66 11.36 -11.60
N ALA A 134 10.22 10.77 -10.53
CA ALA A 134 11.58 10.25 -10.52
C ALA A 134 11.82 9.18 -11.61
N ARG A 135 10.80 8.39 -11.95
CA ARG A 135 10.89 7.35 -12.98
C ARG A 135 11.12 7.88 -14.41
N ILE A 136 10.64 9.09 -14.74
CA ILE A 136 10.77 9.66 -16.09
C ILE A 136 11.90 10.68 -16.21
N LEU A 137 12.47 11.13 -15.09
CA LEU A 137 13.53 12.13 -15.03
C LEU A 137 14.87 11.46 -14.72
N GLU A 138 15.91 11.85 -15.45
CA GLU A 138 17.28 11.58 -15.03
C GLU A 138 17.63 12.44 -13.80
N SER A 139 18.56 11.95 -12.95
CA SER A 139 18.95 12.63 -11.70
C SER A 139 19.29 14.10 -11.92
N ASP A 140 20.12 14.40 -12.89
CA ASP A 140 20.58 15.77 -13.18
C ASP A 140 19.44 16.71 -13.54
N MET A 141 18.48 16.25 -14.38
CA MET A 141 17.32 17.07 -14.75
C MET A 141 16.39 17.27 -13.56
N MET A 142 16.12 16.20 -12.78
CA MET A 142 15.30 16.30 -11.58
C MET A 142 15.88 17.29 -10.57
N ILE A 143 17.20 17.28 -10.36
CA ILE A 143 17.91 18.23 -9.49
C ILE A 143 17.81 19.65 -10.02
N LYS A 144 18.02 19.89 -11.33
CA LYS A 144 17.88 21.21 -11.96
C LYS A 144 16.48 21.76 -11.76
N MET A 145 15.45 20.98 -12.04
CA MET A 145 14.05 21.40 -11.88
C MET A 145 13.69 21.68 -10.44
N ALA A 146 14.16 20.87 -9.49
CA ALA A 146 13.92 21.10 -8.07
C ALA A 146 14.63 22.34 -7.53
N LYS A 147 15.87 22.64 -7.99
CA LYS A 147 16.57 23.87 -7.69
C LYS A 147 15.85 25.10 -8.25
N ALA A 148 15.35 25.02 -9.48
CA ALA A 148 14.53 26.06 -10.09
C ALA A 148 13.25 26.31 -9.29
N ALA A 149 12.57 25.26 -8.85
CA ALA A 149 11.39 25.38 -7.99
C ALA A 149 11.73 26.05 -6.65
N ALA A 150 12.79 25.58 -5.97
CA ALA A 150 13.25 26.14 -4.69
C ALA A 150 13.65 27.62 -4.80
N ALA A 151 14.31 28.03 -5.91
CA ALA A 151 14.64 29.44 -6.18
C ALA A 151 13.41 30.34 -6.21
N HIS A 152 12.28 29.82 -6.66
CA HIS A 152 10.97 30.48 -6.64
C HIS A 152 10.20 30.25 -5.32
N LYS A 153 10.77 29.60 -4.32
CA LYS A 153 10.12 29.16 -3.08
C LYS A 153 8.94 28.20 -3.31
N MET A 154 8.91 27.54 -4.47
CA MET A 154 7.95 26.47 -4.75
C MET A 154 8.44 25.14 -4.22
N THR A 155 7.50 24.25 -3.88
CA THR A 155 7.79 22.90 -3.45
C THR A 155 7.82 21.93 -4.65
N SER A 156 8.78 21.00 -4.64
CA SER A 156 8.81 19.85 -5.54
C SER A 156 8.12 18.67 -4.90
N LEU A 157 7.00 18.21 -5.48
CA LEU A 157 6.40 16.91 -5.17
C LEU A 157 7.15 15.85 -5.98
N VAL A 158 8.01 15.08 -5.32
CA VAL A 158 8.81 14.03 -5.95
C VAL A 158 8.05 12.70 -5.83
N GLU A 159 7.51 12.20 -6.95
CA GLU A 159 6.84 10.90 -6.96
C GLU A 159 7.88 9.78 -7.09
N VAL A 160 7.89 8.87 -6.10
CA VAL A 160 8.79 7.71 -6.03
C VAL A 160 8.01 6.39 -6.01
N ARG A 161 8.55 5.34 -6.63
CA ARG A 161 7.88 4.04 -6.81
C ARG A 161 8.78 2.84 -6.57
N SER A 162 10.09 3.04 -6.58
CA SER A 162 11.10 1.98 -6.55
C SER A 162 12.33 2.37 -5.74
N ASP A 163 13.22 1.42 -5.48
CA ASP A 163 14.51 1.68 -4.83
C ASP A 163 15.44 2.53 -5.71
N GLU A 164 15.32 2.44 -7.03
CA GLU A 164 16.02 3.31 -7.96
C GLU A 164 15.57 4.77 -7.78
N ASP A 165 14.26 5.02 -7.66
CA ASP A 165 13.73 6.37 -7.39
C ASP A 165 14.19 6.90 -6.04
N ILE A 166 14.33 6.04 -5.01
CA ILE A 166 14.90 6.41 -3.71
C ILE A 166 16.38 6.80 -3.84
N SER A 167 17.14 6.17 -4.74
CA SER A 167 18.52 6.56 -5.00
C SER A 167 18.60 7.96 -5.61
N LYS A 168 17.75 8.26 -6.60
CA LYS A 168 17.63 9.60 -7.19
C LYS A 168 17.18 10.65 -6.14
N LEU A 169 16.24 10.27 -5.27
CA LEU A 169 15.82 11.14 -4.16
C LEU A 169 16.98 11.46 -3.21
N ARG A 170 17.88 10.52 -2.95
CA ARG A 170 19.06 10.76 -2.09
C ARG A 170 20.03 11.77 -2.71
N GLU A 171 20.25 11.67 -4.03
CA GLU A 171 21.06 12.63 -4.77
C GLU A 171 20.43 14.04 -4.73
N LEU A 172 19.12 14.12 -4.92
CA LEU A 172 18.35 15.36 -4.84
C LEU A 172 18.43 15.99 -3.44
N ALA A 173 18.21 15.21 -2.40
CA ALA A 173 18.19 15.65 -1.01
C ALA A 173 19.54 16.19 -0.53
N ALA A 174 20.66 15.79 -1.15
CA ALA A 174 21.97 16.33 -0.87
C ALA A 174 22.21 17.76 -1.43
N LEU A 175 21.34 18.22 -2.35
CA LEU A 175 21.55 19.43 -3.15
C LEU A 175 20.41 20.45 -3.09
N VAL A 176 19.27 20.07 -2.51
CA VAL A 176 18.07 20.90 -2.37
C VAL A 176 17.59 20.84 -0.93
N ASP A 177 17.20 21.98 -0.37
CA ASP A 177 16.70 22.06 1.01
C ASP A 177 15.42 21.22 1.14
N HIS A 178 15.36 20.40 2.20
CA HIS A 178 14.25 19.49 2.47
C HIS A 178 12.92 20.21 2.69
N GLU A 179 12.93 21.49 3.04
CA GLU A 179 11.70 22.28 3.16
C GLU A 179 10.98 22.47 1.82
N PHE A 180 11.69 22.34 0.69
CA PHE A 180 11.14 22.40 -0.67
C PHE A 180 10.87 21.03 -1.28
N ILE A 181 11.02 19.94 -0.51
CA ILE A 181 10.80 18.58 -0.96
C ILE A 181 9.60 17.97 -0.21
N VAL A 182 8.65 17.43 -0.98
CA VAL A 182 7.57 16.56 -0.52
C VAL A 182 7.63 15.30 -1.37
N CYS A 183 7.50 14.13 -0.79
CA CYS A 183 7.47 12.88 -1.57
C CYS A 183 6.03 12.39 -1.78
N GLY A 184 5.73 11.91 -2.98
CA GLY A 184 4.49 11.20 -3.29
C GLY A 184 4.74 9.70 -3.48
N VAL A 185 3.91 8.86 -2.90
CA VAL A 185 3.97 7.40 -3.11
C VAL A 185 2.63 6.90 -3.59
N ASN A 186 2.62 6.34 -4.79
CA ASN A 186 1.40 5.89 -5.46
C ASN A 186 1.11 4.42 -5.15
N SER A 187 -0.08 4.15 -4.58
CA SER A 187 -0.54 2.79 -4.31
C SER A 187 -0.93 2.02 -5.58
N ARG A 188 -1.13 2.73 -6.72
CA ARG A 188 -1.52 2.13 -8.00
C ARG A 188 -0.28 1.64 -8.76
N ASP A 189 -0.31 0.40 -9.17
CA ASP A 189 0.63 -0.15 -10.15
C ASP A 189 0.25 0.33 -11.56
N LEU A 190 1.19 0.90 -12.30
CA LEU A 190 0.92 1.48 -13.62
C LEU A 190 0.82 0.44 -14.76
N ALA A 191 1.41 -0.73 -14.57
CA ALA A 191 1.36 -1.79 -15.58
C ALA A 191 0.04 -2.57 -15.52
N THR A 192 -0.45 -2.82 -14.29
CA THR A 192 -1.64 -3.63 -14.03
C THR A 192 -2.85 -2.80 -13.62
N PHE A 193 -2.66 -1.53 -13.27
CA PHE A 193 -3.64 -0.62 -12.66
C PHE A 193 -4.23 -1.12 -11.33
N LYS A 194 -3.73 -2.22 -10.77
CA LYS A 194 -4.13 -2.72 -9.46
C LYS A 194 -3.65 -1.78 -8.35
N ILE A 195 -4.45 -1.72 -7.29
CA ILE A 195 -4.15 -0.90 -6.11
C ILE A 195 -3.68 -1.81 -4.98
N ASP A 196 -2.60 -1.41 -4.32
CA ASP A 196 -2.09 -2.04 -3.11
C ASP A 196 -1.89 -0.97 -2.03
N LEU A 197 -2.77 -0.97 -1.02
CA LEU A 197 -2.76 0.03 0.06
C LEU A 197 -1.50 -0.04 0.94
N LEU A 198 -0.75 -1.15 0.91
CA LEU A 198 0.50 -1.29 1.66
C LEU A 198 1.74 -0.92 0.86
N LYS A 199 1.64 -0.80 -0.46
CA LYS A 199 2.80 -0.40 -1.29
C LYS A 199 3.41 0.93 -0.83
N PRO A 200 2.63 1.99 -0.50
CA PRO A 200 3.19 3.23 0.04
C PRO A 200 3.97 3.04 1.34
N CYS A 201 3.54 2.12 2.21
CA CYS A 201 4.21 1.86 3.49
C CYS A 201 5.64 1.34 3.31
N SER A 202 5.87 0.49 2.31
CA SER A 202 7.20 -0.08 2.04
C SER A 202 8.25 0.98 1.65
N LEU A 203 7.82 2.12 1.12
CA LEU A 203 8.69 3.24 0.73
C LEU A 203 8.77 4.31 1.81
N LEU A 204 7.78 4.42 2.70
CA LEU A 204 7.72 5.46 3.73
C LEU A 204 8.97 5.46 4.63
N ALA A 205 9.37 4.28 5.11
CA ALA A 205 10.57 4.14 5.95
C ALA A 205 11.85 4.51 5.18
N LYS A 206 11.94 4.14 3.90
CA LYS A 206 13.08 4.46 3.03
C LYS A 206 13.19 5.97 2.75
N ILE A 207 12.05 6.64 2.48
CA ILE A 207 11.98 8.08 2.28
C ILE A 207 12.42 8.81 3.57
N ARG A 208 11.94 8.36 4.74
CA ARG A 208 12.36 8.90 6.02
C ARG A 208 13.84 8.69 6.32
N GLY A 209 14.41 7.58 5.86
CA GLY A 209 15.84 7.32 5.93
C GLY A 209 16.68 8.29 5.09
N VAL A 210 16.10 8.94 4.07
CA VAL A 210 16.76 9.95 3.23
C VAL A 210 16.51 11.37 3.72
N LEU A 211 15.25 11.73 4.00
CA LEU A 211 14.83 13.11 4.29
C LEU A 211 14.66 13.42 5.79
N GLY A 212 14.80 12.41 6.66
CA GLY A 212 14.55 12.53 8.09
C GLY A 212 13.13 12.11 8.49
N ASN A 213 12.90 11.94 9.80
CA ASN A 213 11.64 11.46 10.35
C ASN A 213 10.46 12.40 10.09
N ASP A 214 10.73 13.69 9.93
CA ASP A 214 9.74 14.73 9.65
C ASP A 214 9.45 14.89 8.15
N ALA A 215 9.95 13.99 7.32
CA ALA A 215 9.70 13.97 5.88
C ALA A 215 8.20 14.03 5.58
N ARG A 216 7.82 14.97 4.72
CA ARG A 216 6.45 15.11 4.23
C ARG A 216 6.20 14.12 3.12
N VAL A 217 5.34 13.14 3.38
CA VAL A 217 5.04 12.06 2.42
C VAL A 217 3.55 11.97 2.17
N ILE A 218 3.17 11.91 0.90
CA ILE A 218 1.78 11.86 0.41
C ILE A 218 1.45 10.43 -0.01
N PHE A 219 0.32 9.93 0.50
CA PHE A 219 -0.32 8.71 0.03
C PHE A 219 -1.16 9.01 -1.21
N GLU A 220 -0.87 8.39 -2.35
CA GLU A 220 -1.60 8.64 -3.59
C GLU A 220 -2.37 7.41 -4.06
N SER A 221 -3.58 7.64 -4.58
CA SER A 221 -4.48 6.64 -5.17
C SER A 221 -5.16 5.66 -4.19
N GLY A 222 -6.25 5.04 -4.64
CA GLY A 222 -6.88 3.90 -3.98
C GLY A 222 -7.90 4.21 -2.91
N ILE A 223 -7.94 5.42 -2.38
CA ILE A 223 -8.84 5.82 -1.30
C ILE A 223 -10.17 6.33 -1.89
N ARG A 224 -11.29 5.75 -1.42
CA ARG A 224 -12.63 6.07 -1.93
C ARG A 224 -13.66 6.34 -0.82
N THR A 225 -13.37 5.96 0.43
CA THR A 225 -14.28 6.05 1.58
C THR A 225 -13.61 6.72 2.76
N PRO A 226 -14.38 7.27 3.72
CA PRO A 226 -13.85 7.82 4.96
C PRO A 226 -13.05 6.82 5.79
N GLU A 227 -13.45 5.54 5.81
CA GLU A 227 -12.77 4.45 6.52
C GLU A 227 -11.38 4.21 5.93
N ALA A 228 -11.28 4.10 4.61
CA ALA A 228 -10.00 3.96 3.92
C ALA A 228 -9.11 5.21 4.10
N ALA A 229 -9.71 6.41 4.12
CA ALA A 229 -9.00 7.65 4.42
C ALA A 229 -8.45 7.66 5.85
N LYS A 230 -9.24 7.20 6.83
CA LYS A 230 -8.82 7.04 8.22
C LYS A 230 -7.66 6.04 8.34
N PHE A 231 -7.74 4.90 7.63
CA PHE A 231 -6.65 3.93 7.59
C PHE A 231 -5.38 4.56 7.03
N ALA A 232 -5.41 5.18 5.85
CA ALA A 232 -4.25 5.85 5.26
C ALA A 232 -3.66 6.92 6.19
N GLY A 233 -4.52 7.71 6.85
CA GLY A 233 -4.11 8.73 7.82
C GLY A 233 -3.46 8.16 9.08
N SER A 234 -3.79 6.93 9.48
CA SER A 234 -3.20 6.26 10.65
C SER A 234 -1.79 5.71 10.36
N LEU A 235 -1.43 5.48 9.10
CA LEU A 235 -0.14 4.92 8.68
C LEU A 235 1.04 5.90 8.84
N GLY A 236 0.77 7.17 9.20
CA GLY A 236 1.82 8.16 9.44
C GLY A 236 2.19 9.01 8.23
N PHE A 237 1.41 8.99 7.16
CA PHE A 237 1.57 9.91 6.04
C PHE A 237 1.17 11.34 6.44
N THR A 238 1.92 12.32 5.90
CA THR A 238 1.64 13.75 6.11
C THR A 238 0.50 14.22 5.20
N GLY A 239 0.38 13.62 4.02
CA GLY A 239 -0.62 14.00 3.05
C GLY A 239 -1.32 12.81 2.40
N MET A 240 -2.49 13.10 1.81
CA MET A 240 -3.23 12.19 0.95
C MET A 240 -3.70 12.94 -0.29
N LEU A 241 -3.54 12.36 -1.48
CA LEU A 241 -4.02 12.96 -2.73
C LEU A 241 -5.23 12.19 -3.26
N LEU A 242 -6.34 12.88 -3.42
CA LEU A 242 -7.63 12.35 -3.88
C LEU A 242 -8.06 12.99 -5.19
N GLY A 243 -8.23 12.17 -6.24
CA GLY A 243 -8.78 12.60 -7.53
C GLY A 243 -10.19 12.08 -7.76
N GLU A 244 -10.32 10.81 -8.14
CA GLU A 244 -11.60 10.21 -8.56
C GLU A 244 -12.69 10.29 -7.47
N ALA A 245 -12.36 9.97 -6.23
CA ALA A 245 -13.32 10.01 -5.12
C ALA A 245 -13.86 11.43 -4.88
N ALA A 246 -12.97 12.42 -4.90
CA ALA A 246 -13.34 13.81 -4.70
C ALA A 246 -14.15 14.39 -5.88
N ALA A 247 -13.88 13.94 -7.11
CA ALA A 247 -14.61 14.40 -8.29
C ALA A 247 -16.03 13.83 -8.35
N LYS A 248 -16.19 12.52 -8.04
CA LYS A 248 -17.46 11.79 -8.18
C LYS A 248 -18.43 11.97 -7.00
N ASN A 249 -17.91 12.26 -5.79
CA ASN A 249 -18.70 12.29 -4.56
C ASN A 249 -18.50 13.63 -3.82
N PRO A 250 -19.11 14.73 -4.33
CA PRO A 250 -18.95 16.04 -3.72
C PRO A 250 -19.35 16.10 -2.24
N GLU A 251 -20.37 15.33 -1.87
CA GLU A 251 -20.91 15.23 -0.51
C GLU A 251 -19.96 14.59 0.49
N LEU A 252 -19.05 13.73 0.02
CA LEU A 252 -18.09 13.03 0.91
C LEU A 252 -16.77 13.79 1.10
N ARG A 253 -16.51 14.87 0.36
CA ARG A 253 -15.22 15.57 0.38
C ARG A 253 -14.75 15.97 1.76
N SER A 254 -15.61 16.66 2.51
CA SER A 254 -15.29 17.14 3.86
C SER A 254 -15.06 15.98 4.83
N GLU A 255 -15.83 14.90 4.71
CA GLU A 255 -15.67 13.72 5.55
C GLU A 255 -14.38 12.96 5.24
N LEU A 256 -14.03 12.80 3.95
CA LEU A 256 -12.76 12.22 3.52
C LEU A 256 -11.55 13.02 4.06
N VAL A 257 -11.62 14.36 3.98
CA VAL A 257 -10.59 15.25 4.53
C VAL A 257 -10.48 15.07 6.04
N LYS A 258 -11.60 15.16 6.76
CA LYS A 258 -11.66 15.03 8.22
C LYS A 258 -11.12 13.67 8.68
N SER A 259 -11.58 12.58 8.05
CA SER A 259 -11.19 11.21 8.42
C SER A 259 -9.68 10.98 8.30
N PHE A 260 -9.04 11.53 7.25
CA PHE A 260 -7.58 11.45 7.12
C PHE A 260 -6.86 12.32 8.16
N VAL A 261 -7.26 13.58 8.31
CA VAL A 261 -6.56 14.56 9.17
C VAL A 261 -6.63 14.17 10.64
N GLU A 262 -7.81 13.74 11.12
CA GLU A 262 -8.04 13.36 12.52
C GLU A 262 -7.50 11.96 12.88
N ALA A 263 -7.16 11.15 11.87
CA ALA A 263 -6.64 9.80 12.11
C ALA A 263 -5.31 9.85 12.87
N LYS A 264 -5.24 9.06 13.94
CA LYS A 264 -4.02 8.88 14.74
C LYS A 264 -3.40 7.52 14.46
N THR A 265 -2.09 7.44 14.53
CA THR A 265 -1.37 6.16 14.51
C THR A 265 -1.88 5.25 15.63
N ASN A 266 -2.05 3.97 15.34
CA ASN A 266 -2.55 2.96 16.26
C ASN A 266 -1.81 1.63 16.04
N LYS A 267 -2.08 0.64 16.90
CA LYS A 267 -1.42 -0.68 16.82
C LYS A 267 -1.67 -1.41 15.49
N ASN A 268 -2.84 -1.22 14.87
CA ASN A 268 -3.15 -1.78 13.56
C ASN A 268 -2.24 -1.20 12.47
N ALA A 269 -2.11 0.13 12.44
CA ALA A 269 -1.21 0.82 11.51
C ALA A 269 0.25 0.42 11.69
N ASP A 270 0.72 0.30 12.94
CA ASP A 270 2.08 -0.15 13.26
C ASP A 270 2.35 -1.60 12.79
N PHE A 271 1.34 -2.47 12.91
CA PHE A 271 1.43 -3.83 12.39
C PHE A 271 1.59 -3.84 10.87
N TRP A 272 0.75 -3.08 10.15
CA TRP A 272 0.77 -3.04 8.69
C TRP A 272 2.00 -2.33 8.13
N ASN A 273 2.53 -1.30 8.79
CA ASN A 273 3.80 -0.69 8.43
C ASN A 273 4.94 -1.72 8.51
N ARG A 274 5.05 -2.44 9.63
CA ARG A 274 6.07 -3.50 9.79
C ARG A 274 5.87 -4.69 8.86
N TYR A 275 4.61 -5.03 8.52
CA TYR A 275 4.33 -6.07 7.54
C TYR A 275 4.88 -5.72 6.15
N SER A 276 4.85 -4.43 5.79
CA SER A 276 5.30 -3.91 4.50
C SER A 276 6.82 -3.79 4.38
N GLU A 277 7.54 -3.82 5.50
CA GLU A 277 9.01 -3.82 5.48
C GLU A 277 9.52 -5.11 4.85
N PRO A 278 10.58 -5.04 4.01
CA PRO A 278 11.21 -6.25 3.48
C PRO A 278 11.58 -7.18 4.64
N ALA A 279 11.05 -8.38 4.64
CA ALA A 279 11.32 -9.34 5.70
C ALA A 279 12.83 -9.54 5.84
N CYS A 280 13.31 -9.58 7.09
CA CYS A 280 14.69 -9.90 7.46
C CYS A 280 15.15 -11.32 6.99
N HIS A 281 14.29 -12.06 6.26
CA HIS A 281 14.62 -13.34 5.62
C HIS A 281 15.73 -13.24 4.57
N ALA A 282 15.96 -12.04 3.97
CA ALA A 282 17.12 -11.81 3.11
C ALA A 282 18.46 -11.92 3.87
N GLU A 283 18.49 -11.74 5.19
CA GLU A 283 19.69 -11.95 5.99
C GLU A 283 19.89 -13.42 6.36
N LEU A 284 18.84 -14.17 6.65
CA LEU A 284 18.91 -15.60 6.94
C LEU A 284 19.20 -16.41 5.67
N ALA A 285 18.63 -16.06 4.52
CA ALA A 285 18.97 -16.68 3.24
C ALA A 285 20.43 -16.40 2.85
N ARG A 286 20.96 -15.19 3.09
CA ARG A 286 22.39 -14.87 2.87
C ARG A 286 23.32 -15.65 3.80
N HIS A 287 22.95 -15.90 5.05
CA HIS A 287 23.73 -16.74 5.96
C HIS A 287 23.64 -18.24 5.63
N ALA A 288 22.49 -18.73 5.14
CA ALA A 288 22.33 -20.09 4.66
C ALA A 288 23.08 -20.33 3.32
N GLU A 289 23.08 -19.34 2.43
CA GLU A 289 23.83 -19.38 1.15
C GLU A 289 25.34 -19.37 1.38
N THR A 290 25.85 -18.61 2.37
CA THR A 290 27.29 -18.60 2.72
C THR A 290 27.72 -19.93 3.36
N ALA A 291 26.86 -20.58 4.12
CA ALA A 291 27.14 -21.89 4.70
C ALA A 291 27.06 -23.03 3.66
N ARG A 292 26.18 -22.93 2.65
CA ARG A 292 26.04 -23.92 1.56
C ARG A 292 27.08 -23.74 0.44
N HIS A 293 27.62 -22.53 0.24
CA HIS A 293 28.71 -22.30 -0.74
C HIS A 293 30.03 -22.97 -0.33
N ALA A 294 30.17 -23.35 0.93
CA ALA A 294 31.31 -24.13 1.40
C ALA A 294 31.20 -25.63 1.09
N GLU A 295 29.99 -26.17 0.81
CA GLU A 295 29.77 -27.60 0.56
C GLU A 295 29.43 -28.00 -0.88
N LEU A 296 29.10 -27.06 -1.79
CA LEU A 296 28.59 -27.36 -3.14
C LEU A 296 29.46 -26.79 -4.29
N VAL A 297 30.77 -26.99 -4.21
CA VAL A 297 31.67 -26.78 -5.39
C VAL A 297 31.69 -28.01 -6.33
N SER A 298 30.74 -28.90 -6.27
CA SER A 298 30.63 -29.97 -7.24
C SER A 298 29.19 -30.39 -7.54
N ALA A 299 28.58 -29.79 -8.55
CA ALA A 299 27.70 -30.44 -9.52
C ALA A 299 27.00 -29.42 -10.46
N SER A 300 27.25 -29.62 -11.70
CA SER A 300 26.88 -29.03 -12.99
C SER A 300 25.42 -28.53 -13.21
N HIS A 301 25.36 -27.39 -13.89
CA HIS A 301 24.46 -26.83 -14.93
C HIS A 301 23.19 -27.60 -15.35
N THR A 302 22.02 -26.97 -15.20
CA THR A 302 20.99 -26.97 -16.26
C THR A 302 20.11 -25.68 -16.18
N ASN A 303 19.73 -25.19 -17.33
CA ASN A 303 19.09 -23.90 -17.64
C ASN A 303 17.62 -23.77 -17.19
N GLY A 304 17.21 -22.53 -16.86
CA GLY A 304 15.82 -22.10 -16.75
C GLY A 304 15.44 -21.65 -15.35
N ASN A 305 15.37 -20.33 -15.13
CA ASN A 305 15.24 -19.75 -13.80
C ASN A 305 13.78 -19.53 -13.34
N PRO A 306 13.10 -20.53 -12.75
CA PRO A 306 11.82 -20.34 -12.05
C PRO A 306 11.99 -19.80 -10.61
N LYS A 307 13.25 -19.64 -10.15
CA LYS A 307 13.59 -19.43 -8.72
C LYS A 307 13.14 -18.09 -8.12
N GLN A 308 12.92 -17.06 -8.94
CA GLN A 308 12.70 -15.70 -8.43
C GLN A 308 11.25 -15.36 -8.07
N ILE A 309 10.26 -16.09 -8.59
CA ILE A 309 8.82 -15.79 -8.40
C ILE A 309 8.28 -16.38 -7.08
N ARG A 310 8.89 -17.44 -6.56
CA ARG A 310 8.40 -18.20 -5.42
C ARG A 310 9.00 -17.80 -4.06
N SER A 311 10.12 -17.09 -4.03
CA SER A 311 10.81 -16.64 -2.81
C SER A 311 10.04 -15.61 -1.96
N ASN A 312 8.92 -15.07 -2.44
CA ASN A 312 8.15 -14.00 -1.79
C ASN A 312 6.79 -14.42 -1.21
N ILE A 313 6.44 -15.73 -1.29
CA ILE A 313 5.17 -16.22 -0.77
C ILE A 313 5.31 -16.51 0.72
N LYS A 314 4.47 -15.90 1.55
CA LYS A 314 4.42 -16.12 3.00
C LYS A 314 3.60 -17.35 3.33
N VAL A 315 4.02 -18.08 4.37
CA VAL A 315 3.36 -19.30 4.82
C VAL A 315 2.80 -19.11 6.22
N LYS A 316 1.53 -19.46 6.39
CA LYS A 316 0.85 -19.51 7.68
C LYS A 316 0.48 -20.95 8.04
N ILE A 317 0.82 -21.39 9.25
CA ILE A 317 0.39 -22.66 9.84
C ILE A 317 -0.68 -22.38 10.89
N CYS A 318 -1.91 -22.77 10.61
CA CYS A 318 -3.07 -22.41 11.41
C CYS A 318 -3.66 -23.59 12.20
N GLY A 319 -4.30 -23.28 13.34
CA GLY A 319 -4.95 -24.28 14.20
C GLY A 319 -3.97 -25.10 15.03
N LEU A 320 -2.88 -24.50 15.46
CA LEU A 320 -1.89 -25.11 16.36
C LEU A 320 -2.48 -25.27 17.77
N THR A 321 -2.34 -26.45 18.35
CA THR A 321 -2.86 -26.80 19.67
C THR A 321 -1.78 -27.30 20.66
N ARG A 322 -0.53 -27.50 20.18
CA ARG A 322 0.58 -28.03 20.94
C ARG A 322 1.85 -27.20 20.74
N ALA A 323 2.67 -27.10 21.78
CA ALA A 323 3.93 -26.37 21.73
C ALA A 323 4.95 -27.00 20.76
N GLU A 324 4.96 -28.33 20.64
CA GLU A 324 5.85 -29.04 19.71
C GLU A 324 5.55 -28.70 18.23
N ASP A 325 4.29 -28.66 17.84
CA ASP A 325 3.89 -28.29 16.47
C ASP A 325 4.23 -26.81 16.18
N LEU A 326 4.07 -25.93 17.16
CA LEU A 326 4.45 -24.54 17.08
C LEU A 326 5.95 -24.35 16.81
N LEU A 327 6.78 -24.98 17.63
CA LEU A 327 8.24 -24.90 17.50
C LEU A 327 8.73 -25.53 16.20
N TYR A 328 8.08 -26.60 15.76
CA TYR A 328 8.41 -27.25 14.49
C TYR A 328 8.04 -26.37 13.29
N ALA A 329 6.85 -25.76 13.27
CA ALA A 329 6.46 -24.82 12.24
C ALA A 329 7.44 -23.64 12.11
N ASP A 330 7.84 -23.03 13.24
CA ASP A 330 8.81 -21.94 13.26
C ASP A 330 10.20 -22.38 12.78
N SER A 331 10.64 -23.60 13.15
CA SER A 331 11.94 -24.15 12.71
C SER A 331 11.99 -24.41 11.20
N LEU A 332 10.84 -24.64 10.57
CA LEU A 332 10.69 -24.77 9.12
C LEU A 332 10.48 -23.43 8.40
N GLY A 333 10.54 -22.29 9.12
CA GLY A 333 10.45 -20.97 8.50
C GLY A 333 9.04 -20.48 8.20
N ALA A 334 8.02 -20.94 8.93
CA ALA A 334 6.67 -20.37 8.83
C ALA A 334 6.71 -18.87 9.19
N ASP A 335 6.06 -18.03 8.36
CA ASP A 335 5.97 -16.57 8.61
C ASP A 335 4.92 -16.25 9.68
N PHE A 336 3.85 -17.05 9.72
CA PHE A 336 2.73 -16.88 10.65
C PHE A 336 2.34 -18.22 11.28
N VAL A 337 1.91 -18.16 12.53
CA VAL A 337 1.34 -19.28 13.28
C VAL A 337 0.00 -18.87 13.88
N GLY A 338 -1.04 -19.73 13.70
CA GLY A 338 -2.41 -19.41 14.07
C GLY A 338 -2.97 -20.27 15.19
N PHE A 339 -3.67 -19.63 16.14
CA PHE A 339 -4.31 -20.23 17.29
C PHE A 339 -5.81 -19.91 17.26
N ILE A 340 -6.69 -20.91 17.33
CA ILE A 340 -8.14 -20.73 17.25
C ILE A 340 -8.71 -20.47 18.64
N PHE A 341 -9.31 -19.30 18.84
CA PHE A 341 -10.05 -18.88 20.02
C PHE A 341 -11.55 -18.86 19.68
N ALA A 342 -12.15 -20.03 19.58
CA ALA A 342 -13.56 -20.18 19.22
C ALA A 342 -14.15 -21.44 19.87
N ALA A 343 -15.19 -21.28 20.67
CA ALA A 343 -15.91 -22.40 21.28
C ALA A 343 -16.48 -23.38 20.24
N GLY A 344 -16.57 -24.65 20.58
CA GLY A 344 -17.11 -25.68 19.72
C GLY A 344 -16.16 -26.21 18.64
N PHE A 345 -14.99 -25.64 18.47
CA PHE A 345 -13.97 -26.13 17.54
C PHE A 345 -12.97 -27.05 18.21
N ALA A 346 -12.67 -28.21 17.61
CA ALA A 346 -11.69 -29.17 18.14
C ALA A 346 -10.30 -28.54 18.34
N ARG A 347 -9.97 -27.52 17.53
CA ARG A 347 -8.73 -26.76 17.58
C ARG A 347 -8.76 -25.54 18.51
N ASN A 348 -9.83 -25.37 19.30
CA ASN A 348 -9.92 -24.26 20.27
C ASN A 348 -8.81 -24.43 21.31
N VAL A 349 -8.02 -23.37 21.48
CA VAL A 349 -6.92 -23.34 22.47
C VAL A 349 -7.26 -22.51 23.70
N CYS A 350 -8.38 -21.80 23.74
CA CYS A 350 -8.72 -20.93 24.86
C CYS A 350 -8.65 -21.66 26.22
N GLY A 351 -8.15 -20.98 27.24
CA GLY A 351 -8.00 -21.54 28.57
C GLY A 351 -6.69 -22.34 28.79
N GLU A 352 -6.79 -23.49 29.42
CA GLU A 352 -5.62 -24.28 29.88
C GLU A 352 -4.72 -24.77 28.72
N ARG A 353 -5.29 -25.03 27.56
CA ARG A 353 -4.51 -25.45 26.40
C ARG A 353 -3.55 -24.35 25.94
N PHE A 354 -4.00 -23.11 25.89
CA PHE A 354 -3.15 -21.98 25.49
C PHE A 354 -2.10 -21.66 26.55
N LYS A 355 -2.43 -21.80 27.85
CA LYS A 355 -1.45 -21.64 28.95
C LYS A 355 -0.25 -22.57 28.79
N LYS A 356 -0.43 -23.81 28.30
CA LYS A 356 0.66 -24.75 28.02
C LYS A 356 1.53 -24.33 26.83
N ILE A 357 0.98 -23.56 25.86
CA ILE A 357 1.70 -23.06 24.70
C ILE A 357 2.48 -21.78 25.01
N LEU A 358 1.97 -20.92 25.93
CA LEU A 358 2.52 -19.60 26.25
C LEU A 358 4.06 -19.56 26.44
N PRO A 359 4.70 -20.48 27.19
CA PRO A 359 6.15 -20.42 27.36
C PRO A 359 6.94 -20.55 26.05
N SER A 360 6.38 -21.27 25.07
CA SER A 360 7.01 -21.48 23.75
C SER A 360 6.88 -20.30 22.81
N LEU A 361 5.87 -19.42 22.98
CA LEU A 361 5.65 -18.26 22.10
C LEU A 361 6.86 -17.31 22.08
N LYS A 362 7.58 -17.17 23.19
CA LYS A 362 8.77 -16.30 23.30
C LYS A 362 9.95 -16.78 22.45
N LYS A 363 9.96 -18.04 22.05
CA LYS A 363 11.04 -18.69 21.28
C LYS A 363 10.77 -18.62 19.76
N VAL A 364 9.56 -18.21 19.36
CA VAL A 364 9.06 -18.26 18.00
C VAL A 364 9.22 -16.91 17.33
N LYS A 365 9.79 -16.90 16.13
CA LYS A 365 9.97 -15.71 15.27
C LYS A 365 8.73 -15.42 14.45
N ALA A 366 8.00 -16.45 14.03
CA ALA A 366 6.75 -16.32 13.27
C ALA A 366 5.76 -15.41 13.99
N LYS A 367 4.99 -14.62 13.24
CA LYS A 367 3.91 -13.78 13.79
C LYS A 367 2.76 -14.65 14.29
N LYS A 368 2.29 -14.37 15.50
CA LYS A 368 1.32 -15.16 16.25
C LYS A 368 -0.07 -14.58 16.06
N ILE A 369 -0.96 -15.34 15.44
CA ILE A 369 -2.30 -14.91 15.04
C ILE A 369 -3.35 -15.58 15.92
N ALA A 370 -4.25 -14.78 16.51
CA ALA A 370 -5.45 -15.29 17.17
C ALA A 370 -6.62 -15.31 16.17
N VAL A 371 -7.21 -16.46 15.95
CA VAL A 371 -8.37 -16.63 15.06
C VAL A 371 -9.65 -16.63 15.89
N ILE A 372 -10.57 -15.71 15.63
CA ILE A 372 -11.87 -15.61 16.27
C ILE A 372 -13.00 -15.71 15.24
N THR A 373 -14.15 -16.27 15.64
CA THR A 373 -15.32 -16.44 14.77
C THR A 373 -16.58 -15.72 15.26
N ASP A 374 -16.56 -15.29 16.53
CA ASP A 374 -17.61 -14.47 17.15
C ASP A 374 -16.95 -13.38 18.00
N PRO A 375 -17.07 -12.09 17.62
CA PRO A 375 -16.39 -11.00 18.30
C PRO A 375 -16.98 -10.68 19.68
N ASN A 376 -18.13 -11.26 20.02
CA ASN A 376 -18.80 -11.06 21.31
C ASN A 376 -18.57 -12.22 22.30
N SER A 377 -17.75 -13.21 21.92
CA SER A 377 -17.45 -14.38 22.76
C SER A 377 -16.39 -14.08 23.84
N VAL A 378 -16.38 -14.87 24.91
CA VAL A 378 -15.34 -14.79 25.95
C VAL A 378 -13.96 -15.19 25.40
N GLU A 379 -13.94 -16.06 24.39
CA GLU A 379 -12.72 -16.47 23.68
C GLU A 379 -12.15 -15.29 22.87
N ALA A 380 -13.00 -14.48 22.24
CA ALA A 380 -12.57 -13.30 21.50
C ALA A 380 -12.00 -12.23 22.43
N GLU A 381 -12.60 -12.01 23.60
CA GLU A 381 -12.05 -11.11 24.63
C GLU A 381 -10.69 -11.58 25.14
N ALA A 382 -10.52 -12.90 25.36
CA ALA A 382 -9.23 -13.45 25.74
C ALA A 382 -8.17 -13.26 24.63
N ALA A 383 -8.55 -13.52 23.37
CA ALA A 383 -7.68 -13.31 22.20
C ALA A 383 -7.27 -11.83 22.07
N ALA A 384 -8.23 -10.90 22.18
CA ALA A 384 -7.98 -9.46 22.12
C ALA A 384 -7.01 -9.02 23.22
N SER A 385 -7.19 -9.51 24.43
CA SER A 385 -6.30 -9.21 25.57
C SER A 385 -4.86 -9.67 25.32
N TYR A 386 -4.68 -10.83 24.68
CA TYR A 386 -3.34 -11.30 24.28
C TYR A 386 -2.71 -10.47 23.16
N VAL A 387 -3.49 -9.91 22.25
CA VAL A 387 -3.00 -8.97 21.24
C VAL A 387 -2.70 -7.60 21.85
N GLU A 388 -3.55 -7.11 22.75
CA GLU A 388 -3.33 -5.84 23.45
C GLU A 388 -2.04 -5.81 24.26
N ASN A 389 -1.70 -6.91 24.92
CA ASN A 389 -0.48 -7.01 25.76
C ASN A 389 0.75 -7.48 24.96
N GLY A 390 0.63 -7.73 23.64
CA GLY A 390 1.74 -8.13 22.78
C GLY A 390 2.16 -9.61 22.89
N THR A 391 1.38 -10.46 23.56
CA THR A 391 1.61 -11.92 23.59
C THR A 391 1.32 -12.54 22.22
N LEU A 392 0.27 -12.06 21.55
CA LEU A 392 -0.06 -12.36 20.15
C LEU A 392 0.07 -11.08 19.31
N ASP A 393 0.33 -11.24 18.02
CA ASP A 393 0.65 -10.13 17.11
C ASP A 393 -0.59 -9.55 16.43
N CYS A 394 -1.64 -10.37 16.15
CA CYS A 394 -2.76 -9.95 15.31
C CYS A 394 -4.00 -10.83 15.50
N LEU A 395 -5.18 -10.24 15.29
CA LEU A 395 -6.46 -10.96 15.20
C LEU A 395 -6.75 -11.37 13.75
N GLN A 396 -7.24 -12.58 13.54
CA GLN A 396 -7.94 -12.97 12.32
C GLN A 396 -9.44 -13.03 12.60
N LEU A 397 -10.21 -12.15 11.96
CA LEU A 397 -11.66 -12.06 12.08
C LEU A 397 -12.29 -12.98 11.04
N HIS A 398 -12.57 -14.24 11.43
CA HIS A 398 -12.91 -15.31 10.49
C HIS A 398 -14.43 -15.44 10.28
N GLY A 399 -14.89 -15.16 9.06
CA GLY A 399 -16.29 -15.23 8.68
C GLY A 399 -17.18 -14.18 9.35
N ILE A 400 -16.58 -13.09 9.82
CA ILE A 400 -17.27 -11.98 10.48
C ILE A 400 -17.35 -10.81 9.50
N SER A 401 -18.53 -10.20 9.36
CA SER A 401 -18.70 -8.98 8.56
C SER A 401 -18.19 -7.76 9.33
N TYR A 402 -17.67 -6.77 8.58
CA TYR A 402 -17.01 -5.57 9.15
C TYR A 402 -17.90 -4.84 10.19
N GLU A 403 -19.18 -4.70 9.88
CA GLU A 403 -20.16 -3.95 10.71
C GLU A 403 -20.44 -4.60 12.05
N LYS A 404 -20.13 -5.90 12.20
CA LYS A 404 -20.31 -6.65 13.46
C LYS A 404 -19.10 -6.60 14.38
N VAL A 405 -17.97 -6.04 13.91
CA VAL A 405 -16.75 -6.01 14.70
C VAL A 405 -16.74 -4.80 15.63
N PRO A 406 -16.57 -4.98 16.94
CA PRO A 406 -16.43 -3.87 17.87
C PRO A 406 -15.26 -2.96 17.50
N GLN A 407 -15.44 -1.64 17.61
CA GLN A 407 -14.40 -0.65 17.30
C GLN A 407 -13.08 -0.91 18.05
N ARG A 408 -13.13 -1.46 19.26
CA ARG A 408 -11.96 -1.88 20.03
C ARG A 408 -11.10 -2.86 19.24
N PHE A 409 -11.71 -3.87 18.60
CA PHE A 409 -10.98 -4.87 17.84
C PHE A 409 -10.42 -4.31 16.52
N LEU A 410 -11.16 -3.38 15.88
CA LEU A 410 -10.66 -2.66 14.70
C LEU A 410 -9.46 -1.74 15.00
N ASN A 411 -9.24 -1.37 16.25
CA ASN A 411 -8.06 -0.60 16.67
C ASN A 411 -6.84 -1.48 16.99
N LEU A 412 -7.04 -2.80 17.14
CA LEU A 412 -5.96 -3.78 17.29
C LEU A 412 -5.44 -4.22 15.93
N PRO A 413 -4.22 -4.74 15.84
CA PRO A 413 -3.76 -5.45 14.64
C PRO A 413 -4.76 -6.53 14.24
N HIS A 414 -5.29 -6.45 13.03
CA HIS A 414 -6.27 -7.42 12.53
C HIS A 414 -6.25 -7.56 11.01
N TYR A 415 -6.84 -8.64 10.54
CA TYR A 415 -7.27 -8.83 9.16
C TYR A 415 -8.50 -9.75 9.14
N PHE A 416 -9.29 -9.62 8.10
CA PHE A 416 -10.49 -10.44 7.89
C PHE A 416 -10.17 -11.73 7.14
N ALA A 417 -10.94 -12.78 7.42
CA ALA A 417 -11.00 -13.97 6.59
C ALA A 417 -12.42 -14.13 6.07
N ILE A 418 -12.60 -13.96 4.77
CA ILE A 418 -13.85 -14.20 4.06
C ILE A 418 -13.94 -15.66 3.61
N THR A 419 -15.14 -16.22 3.63
CA THR A 419 -15.37 -17.65 3.37
C THR A 419 -16.41 -17.85 2.27
N ASP A 420 -16.51 -19.03 1.68
CA ASP A 420 -17.59 -19.39 0.73
C ASP A 420 -18.99 -19.12 1.29
N LYS A 421 -19.15 -19.07 2.63
CA LYS A 421 -20.40 -18.72 3.31
C LYS A 421 -20.67 -17.22 3.37
N SER A 422 -19.67 -16.40 3.09
CA SER A 422 -19.80 -14.93 3.06
C SER A 422 -20.53 -14.42 1.80
N GLY A 423 -21.04 -15.32 0.96
CA GLY A 423 -21.66 -14.99 -0.31
C GLY A 423 -20.65 -14.89 -1.46
N ASN A 424 -20.77 -13.85 -2.30
CA ASN A 424 -19.84 -13.61 -3.40
C ASN A 424 -18.50 -13.10 -2.85
N LEU A 425 -17.45 -13.94 -2.91
CA LEU A 425 -16.11 -13.58 -2.40
C LEU A 425 -15.55 -12.30 -3.03
N LYS A 426 -15.82 -12.06 -4.32
CA LYS A 426 -15.37 -10.85 -5.01
C LYS A 426 -16.02 -9.58 -4.42
N GLU A 427 -17.30 -9.63 -4.13
CA GLU A 427 -18.03 -8.51 -3.52
C GLU A 427 -17.56 -8.29 -2.08
N ALA A 428 -17.40 -9.35 -1.31
CA ALA A 428 -16.89 -9.27 0.06
C ALA A 428 -15.45 -8.71 0.09
N ALA A 429 -14.60 -9.09 -0.86
CA ALA A 429 -13.25 -8.57 -1.03
C ALA A 429 -13.24 -7.07 -1.33
N GLU A 430 -14.08 -6.62 -2.29
CA GLU A 430 -14.18 -5.19 -2.63
C GLU A 430 -14.73 -4.37 -1.44
N ASN A 431 -15.72 -4.89 -0.71
CA ASN A 431 -16.26 -4.22 0.46
C ASN A 431 -15.20 -4.02 1.56
N LEU A 432 -14.43 -5.06 1.88
CA LEU A 432 -13.32 -4.92 2.84
C LEU A 432 -12.26 -3.92 2.37
N PHE A 433 -11.90 -3.98 1.09
CA PHE A 433 -10.97 -3.02 0.52
C PHE A 433 -11.48 -1.58 0.64
N LEU A 434 -12.77 -1.34 0.42
CA LEU A 434 -13.41 -0.03 0.60
C LEU A 434 -13.42 0.41 2.07
N MET A 435 -13.46 -0.52 3.02
CA MET A 435 -13.31 -0.21 4.47
C MET A 435 -11.85 0.09 4.86
N GLY A 436 -10.90 0.02 3.93
CA GLY A 436 -9.49 0.29 4.19
C GLY A 436 -8.71 -0.93 4.65
N GLU A 437 -9.26 -2.13 4.50
CA GLU A 437 -8.56 -3.37 4.84
C GLU A 437 -7.53 -3.70 3.75
N PRO A 438 -6.22 -3.63 4.08
CA PRO A 438 -5.19 -3.75 3.05
C PRO A 438 -4.93 -5.20 2.63
N ARG A 439 -5.25 -6.16 3.50
CA ARG A 439 -5.16 -7.60 3.28
C ARG A 439 -6.31 -8.33 3.95
N PHE A 440 -6.79 -9.37 3.30
CA PHE A 440 -7.78 -10.30 3.83
C PHE A 440 -7.54 -11.70 3.27
N LEU A 441 -7.80 -12.69 4.11
CA LEU A 441 -7.69 -14.11 3.76
C LEU A 441 -8.96 -14.56 3.03
N GLN A 442 -8.82 -15.29 1.95
CA GLN A 442 -9.93 -15.93 1.24
C GLN A 442 -9.89 -17.44 1.52
N ASP A 443 -10.80 -17.92 2.36
CA ASP A 443 -10.96 -19.34 2.72
C ASP A 443 -12.03 -19.98 1.84
N SER A 444 -11.60 -20.55 0.71
CA SER A 444 -12.47 -21.16 -0.28
C SER A 444 -12.19 -22.64 -0.46
N LYS A 445 -13.13 -23.49 -0.08
CA LYS A 445 -13.06 -24.92 -0.33
C LYS A 445 -13.30 -25.25 -1.81
N SER A 446 -14.01 -24.40 -2.53
CA SER A 446 -14.23 -24.52 -3.97
C SER A 446 -13.02 -24.09 -4.80
N GLN A 447 -11.97 -23.56 -4.15
CA GLN A 447 -10.76 -23.02 -4.79
C GLN A 447 -11.05 -21.93 -5.84
N SER A 448 -12.07 -21.12 -5.57
CA SER A 448 -12.45 -19.94 -6.34
C SER A 448 -12.07 -18.68 -5.56
N TYR A 449 -11.15 -17.87 -6.08
CA TYR A 449 -10.60 -16.70 -5.39
C TYR A 449 -10.73 -15.44 -6.23
N ASP A 450 -10.94 -14.30 -5.57
CA ASP A 450 -10.76 -12.98 -6.20
C ASP A 450 -9.26 -12.63 -6.29
N THR A 451 -8.80 -12.32 -7.49
CA THR A 451 -7.40 -11.95 -7.77
C THR A 451 -7.23 -10.46 -8.11
N ASN A 452 -8.26 -9.64 -7.91
CA ASN A 452 -8.15 -8.19 -8.11
C ASN A 452 -7.28 -7.52 -7.04
N HIS A 453 -7.21 -8.13 -5.86
CA HIS A 453 -6.41 -7.71 -4.72
C HIS A 453 -5.24 -8.68 -4.50
N LYS A 454 -4.31 -8.32 -3.60
CA LYS A 454 -3.26 -9.23 -3.16
C LYS A 454 -3.89 -10.42 -2.44
N LEU A 455 -3.71 -11.62 -3.00
CA LEU A 455 -4.37 -12.83 -2.52
C LEU A 455 -3.66 -13.43 -1.31
N TRP A 456 -4.36 -13.56 -0.21
CA TRP A 456 -4.06 -14.46 0.89
C TRP A 456 -5.00 -15.66 0.78
N LEU A 457 -4.45 -16.82 0.49
CA LEU A 457 -5.17 -18.01 0.08
C LEU A 457 -5.30 -19.01 1.23
N ALA A 458 -6.52 -19.51 1.47
CA ALA A 458 -6.84 -20.60 2.38
C ALA A 458 -7.95 -21.50 1.80
N GLY A 459 -8.23 -22.60 2.50
CA GLY A 459 -9.30 -23.52 2.18
C GLY A 459 -8.86 -24.72 1.35
N GLY A 460 -8.86 -25.90 1.96
CA GLY A 460 -8.55 -27.17 1.29
C GLY A 460 -7.12 -27.31 0.77
N VAL A 461 -6.17 -26.53 1.27
CA VAL A 461 -4.76 -26.62 0.86
C VAL A 461 -4.11 -27.84 1.53
N THR A 462 -3.49 -28.70 0.72
CA THR A 462 -2.80 -29.93 1.13
C THR A 462 -1.41 -30.00 0.50
N SER A 463 -0.59 -30.97 0.92
CA SER A 463 0.72 -31.25 0.32
C SER A 463 0.65 -31.57 -1.17
N GLU A 464 -0.46 -32.15 -1.61
CA GLU A 464 -0.66 -32.62 -2.99
C GLU A 464 -1.06 -31.48 -3.94
N ASN A 465 -1.82 -30.47 -3.46
CA ASN A 465 -2.34 -29.40 -4.31
C ASN A 465 -1.68 -28.02 -4.13
N ALA A 466 -0.83 -27.85 -3.11
CA ALA A 466 -0.23 -26.54 -2.82
C ALA A 466 0.57 -25.97 -3.99
N ALA A 467 1.36 -26.80 -4.67
CA ALA A 467 2.17 -26.37 -5.82
C ALA A 467 1.29 -25.85 -6.99
N GLU A 468 0.21 -26.55 -7.32
CA GLU A 468 -0.76 -26.16 -8.35
C GLU A 468 -1.43 -24.82 -8.00
N LEU A 469 -1.88 -24.67 -6.73
CA LEU A 469 -2.53 -23.45 -6.27
C LEU A 469 -1.57 -22.24 -6.32
N ILE A 470 -0.31 -22.45 -5.98
CA ILE A 470 0.74 -21.43 -6.07
C ILE A 470 0.97 -21.00 -7.52
N GLU A 471 1.13 -21.96 -8.42
CA GLU A 471 1.36 -21.68 -9.84
C GLU A 471 0.18 -20.94 -10.47
N ARG A 472 -1.03 -21.38 -10.17
CA ARG A 472 -2.26 -20.84 -10.73
C ARG A 472 -2.61 -19.45 -10.23
N PHE A 473 -2.47 -19.20 -8.93
CA PHE A 473 -2.99 -17.99 -8.29
C PHE A 473 -1.90 -17.00 -7.83
N GLN A 474 -0.65 -17.45 -7.73
CA GLN A 474 0.49 -16.62 -7.27
C GLN A 474 0.14 -15.80 -6.01
N PRO A 475 -0.30 -16.45 -4.91
CA PRO A 475 -0.73 -15.76 -3.71
C PRO A 475 0.43 -15.05 -3.02
N GLU A 476 0.15 -13.98 -2.28
CA GLU A 476 1.12 -13.35 -1.39
C GLU A 476 1.31 -14.16 -0.09
N LEU A 477 0.24 -14.86 0.35
CA LEU A 477 0.25 -15.73 1.51
C LEU A 477 -0.59 -16.98 1.26
N ILE A 478 -0.12 -18.13 1.78
CA ILE A 478 -0.87 -19.39 1.81
C ILE A 478 -1.07 -19.83 3.26
N ASP A 479 -2.33 -20.16 3.63
CA ASP A 479 -2.71 -20.60 4.98
C ASP A 479 -3.04 -22.09 5.00
N LEU A 480 -2.31 -22.84 5.82
CA LEU A 480 -2.37 -24.28 5.96
C LEU A 480 -2.97 -24.64 7.31
N SER A 481 -4.03 -25.44 7.31
CA SER A 481 -4.68 -25.88 8.56
C SER A 481 -4.90 -27.39 8.57
N SER A 482 -6.09 -27.86 8.18
CA SER A 482 -6.46 -29.29 8.24
C SER A 482 -5.70 -30.16 7.23
N GLY A 483 -5.26 -29.60 6.09
CA GLY A 483 -4.56 -30.36 5.06
C GLY A 483 -3.16 -30.87 5.47
N ILE A 484 -2.64 -30.37 6.59
CA ILE A 484 -1.39 -30.82 7.20
C ILE A 484 -1.60 -31.55 8.53
N GLU A 485 -2.78 -32.10 8.74
CA GLU A 485 -3.14 -32.95 9.87
C GLU A 485 -3.36 -34.40 9.43
N ASP A 486 -3.34 -35.33 10.37
CA ASP A 486 -3.88 -36.66 10.16
C ASP A 486 -5.41 -36.57 10.27
N SER A 487 -6.12 -37.31 9.44
CA SER A 487 -7.59 -37.23 9.30
C SER A 487 -8.35 -37.54 10.60
N ASP A 488 -7.74 -38.31 11.49
CA ASP A 488 -8.30 -38.78 12.76
C ASP A 488 -7.87 -37.94 13.98
N LYS A 489 -7.00 -36.94 13.78
CA LYS A 489 -6.40 -36.16 14.88
C LYS A 489 -6.49 -34.63 14.67
N PRO A 490 -7.70 -34.06 14.65
CA PRO A 490 -7.86 -32.60 14.46
C PRO A 490 -7.07 -31.79 15.50
N GLY A 491 -6.26 -30.83 15.02
CA GLY A 491 -5.44 -29.96 15.87
C GLY A 491 -4.04 -30.52 16.18
N ILE A 492 -3.71 -31.71 15.69
CA ILE A 492 -2.37 -32.30 15.75
C ILE A 492 -1.76 -32.25 14.35
N LYS A 493 -0.65 -31.52 14.20
CA LYS A 493 -0.02 -31.37 12.89
C LYS A 493 0.86 -32.58 12.57
N ASN A 494 0.77 -33.05 11.33
CA ASN A 494 1.67 -34.04 10.79
C ASN A 494 2.96 -33.37 10.32
N HIS A 495 4.07 -33.67 10.99
CA HIS A 495 5.38 -33.03 10.75
C HIS A 495 5.93 -33.35 9.36
N GLU A 496 5.69 -34.55 8.82
CA GLU A 496 6.11 -34.91 7.45
C GLU A 496 5.38 -34.06 6.41
N LYS A 497 4.04 -33.93 6.51
CA LYS A 497 3.26 -33.06 5.63
C LYS A 497 3.67 -31.59 5.74
N MET A 498 3.97 -31.11 6.95
CA MET A 498 4.48 -29.75 7.14
C MET A 498 5.82 -29.56 6.43
N THR A 499 6.74 -30.52 6.58
CA THR A 499 8.07 -30.47 5.92
C THR A 499 7.92 -30.43 4.41
N VAL A 500 7.10 -31.32 3.83
CA VAL A 500 6.88 -31.40 2.38
C VAL A 500 6.39 -30.05 1.84
N ILE A 501 5.36 -29.45 2.47
CA ILE A 501 4.84 -28.18 2.00
C ILE A 501 5.83 -27.03 2.20
N LEU A 502 6.45 -26.92 3.38
CA LEU A 502 7.35 -25.79 3.66
C LEU A 502 8.62 -25.84 2.83
N ASN A 503 9.10 -27.03 2.47
CA ASN A 503 10.20 -27.17 1.51
C ASN A 503 9.86 -26.65 0.11
N LEU A 504 8.59 -26.68 -0.31
CA LEU A 504 8.17 -26.03 -1.58
C LEU A 504 8.51 -24.54 -1.64
N PHE A 505 8.69 -23.89 -0.49
CA PHE A 505 9.03 -22.47 -0.39
C PHE A 505 10.52 -22.21 -0.15
N GLN A 506 11.27 -23.24 0.27
CA GLN A 506 12.71 -23.15 0.55
C GLN A 506 13.59 -23.59 -0.64
N ASP A 507 13.14 -24.54 -1.43
CA ASP A 507 13.86 -25.08 -2.61
C ASP A 507 13.66 -24.21 -3.86
N LEU A 508 13.14 -23.05 -3.67
CA LEU A 508 12.73 -22.09 -4.67
C LEU A 508 13.39 -20.74 -4.40
#